data_00828a9506a7c0c0bb331830a12f39af
#
_entry.id   00828a9506a7c0c0bb331830a12f39af
#
_cell.length_a   1.000
_cell.length_b   1.000
_cell.length_c   1.000
_cell.angle_alpha   90.00
_cell.angle_beta   90.00
_cell.angle_gamma   90.00
#
_symmetry.space_group_name_H-M   'P 1'
#
loop_
_entity.id
_entity.type
_entity.pdbx_description
1 polymer ?
#
loop_
_entity_poly.entity_id
_entity_poly.type
_entity_poly.pdbx_seq_one_letter_code
_entity_poly.pdbx_strand_id
1 'polypeptide(L)'
;MRSSATIIRSVMVLLMATVLGCTAAMAQQPQQPADLIVTNAKVITVDAQRPQATAFAVQDGTFVAVGTDAEMAAHRGAQTRVIDAGGHTVIPGLNDSHTHVVRGGRFYNLELRWDGVESLQRGLAMIREQAERTPEGQWVRVIGGWSPYQFKERRMPTVKELNEAASDTPTFVLFLYSQGRLNRAAVEALGLTKGTKAPEGGRFEFVDGGAILHAEPNPLILYQMIAKPPQLSPEDQVNSTLHFYRELNRLGMTSAVDAGGGGHAFPKDYSGSQAVARDGEMSVRIGYYLFAQTAGKEAQDFRRWTSEYEVGKNVAKHLEHGFELEGGGEFLAHAVGDWENFMADRPNLGMRKAAGLDPAGELHEVATVLVKNNWPLRQHATYGESVKVIMDVFEQVKREQGRFAPRWAIDHAETIGDKELKRLKAMGGGVAIQNRMAFAGEYFVERYGKEAAAHAPPVRKMLEMGIPVGAGTDGTRVSSYNPWPSLYWLVTGKTMGGMQLFGDDNKLSREEALRLFTVGSAWFSQEEDVKGRIAPGQYADFAVLSEDYFTVPEEQLKHIESLLTVVSGKVVYAASPFQDLAPPPLPPVSPAWSPVAHFGGYQNQKAESP
;
A
#
# COMPACT_ATOMS: atom_id res chain seq x y z
N MET A 1 -42.47 36.25 -65.27
CA MET A 1 -42.91 36.77 -63.96
C MET A 1 -44.28 36.28 -63.66
N ARG A 2 -44.51 35.66 -62.56
CA ARG A 2 -45.67 34.93 -62.01
C ARG A 2 -45.53 33.42 -62.18
N SER A 3 -45.29 32.75 -61.05
CA SER A 3 -45.74 31.41 -60.66
C SER A 3 -44.62 30.68 -59.91
N SER A 4 -44.52 30.89 -58.57
CA SER A 4 -43.72 30.05 -57.67
C SER A 4 -44.13 30.22 -56.19
N ALA A 5 -45.49 30.42 -55.95
CA ALA A 5 -45.92 30.68 -54.55
C ALA A 5 -46.99 29.68 -54.06
N THR A 6 -47.28 28.57 -54.79
CA THR A 6 -48.41 27.71 -54.44
C THR A 6 -48.01 26.25 -54.04
N ILE A 7 -46.73 25.89 -54.04
CA ILE A 7 -46.33 24.50 -53.75
C ILE A 7 -45.74 24.34 -52.29
N ILE A 8 -45.53 25.42 -51.55
CA ILE A 8 -44.94 25.33 -50.20
C ILE A 8 -45.97 25.14 -49.06
N ARG A 9 -47.26 25.30 -49.31
CA ARG A 9 -48.31 25.18 -48.27
C ARG A 9 -48.93 23.79 -48.08
N SER A 10 -48.69 22.83 -48.98
CA SER A 10 -49.28 21.47 -48.85
C SER A 10 -48.33 20.42 -48.24
N VAL A 11 -47.05 20.72 -48.03
CA VAL A 11 -46.09 19.77 -47.42
C VAL A 11 -45.98 19.97 -45.90
N MET A 12 -46.46 21.10 -45.39
CA MET A 12 -46.30 21.42 -43.95
C MET A 12 -47.46 20.94 -43.05
N VAL A 13 -48.54 20.42 -43.62
CA VAL A 13 -49.68 19.88 -42.85
C VAL A 13 -49.63 18.35 -42.72
N LEU A 14 -48.78 17.65 -43.50
CA LEU A 14 -48.64 16.18 -43.39
C LEU A 14 -47.49 15.73 -42.49
N LEU A 15 -46.67 16.66 -41.96
CA LEU A 15 -45.56 16.34 -41.02
C LEU A 15 -45.92 16.59 -39.55
N MET A 16 -47.13 17.11 -39.24
CA MET A 16 -47.56 17.31 -37.85
C MET A 16 -48.52 16.23 -37.32
N ALA A 17 -48.86 15.23 -38.12
CA ALA A 17 -49.78 14.14 -37.71
C ALA A 17 -49.07 12.82 -37.40
N THR A 18 -47.73 12.75 -37.46
CA THR A 18 -46.96 11.51 -37.19
C THR A 18 -46.03 11.60 -35.97
N VAL A 19 -46.15 12.66 -35.14
CA VAL A 19 -45.35 12.80 -33.89
C VAL A 19 -46.15 12.45 -32.62
N LEU A 20 -47.41 12.10 -32.73
CA LEU A 20 -48.25 11.70 -31.57
C LEU A 20 -48.58 10.21 -31.59
N GLY A 21 -47.59 9.34 -31.59
CA GLY A 21 -47.89 7.91 -31.59
C GLY A 21 -46.74 6.96 -31.31
N CYS A 22 -45.60 7.44 -30.80
CA CYS A 22 -44.53 6.57 -30.36
C CYS A 22 -43.98 7.01 -28.99
N THR A 23 -44.83 7.06 -27.98
CA THR A 23 -44.43 6.62 -26.65
C THR A 23 -44.35 5.09 -26.71
N ALA A 24 -43.39 4.58 -27.48
CA ALA A 24 -42.95 3.22 -27.26
C ALA A 24 -42.49 3.18 -25.81
N ALA A 25 -43.24 2.51 -24.96
CA ALA A 25 -42.72 2.00 -23.71
C ALA A 25 -41.39 1.34 -24.09
N MET A 26 -40.27 1.94 -23.73
CA MET A 26 -39.01 1.21 -23.65
C MET A 26 -39.34 0.06 -22.71
N ALA A 27 -39.60 -1.11 -23.26
CA ALA A 27 -39.67 -2.34 -22.53
C ALA A 27 -38.30 -2.39 -21.81
N GLN A 28 -38.30 -2.15 -20.50
CA GLN A 28 -37.13 -2.41 -19.67
C GLN A 28 -36.72 -3.82 -20.02
N GLN A 29 -35.54 -3.98 -20.63
CA GLN A 29 -34.97 -5.31 -20.82
C GLN A 29 -35.05 -5.98 -19.46
N PRO A 30 -35.50 -7.25 -19.37
CA PRO A 30 -35.56 -7.93 -18.08
C PRO A 30 -34.15 -7.82 -17.45
N GLN A 31 -34.11 -7.12 -16.33
CA GLN A 31 -32.85 -6.89 -15.60
C GLN A 31 -32.32 -8.27 -15.22
N GLN A 32 -31.12 -8.59 -15.66
CA GLN A 32 -30.52 -9.89 -15.32
C GLN A 32 -30.39 -9.99 -13.80
N PRO A 33 -30.75 -11.13 -13.19
CA PRO A 33 -30.61 -11.31 -11.77
C PRO A 33 -29.16 -11.13 -11.32
N ALA A 34 -28.96 -10.57 -10.13
CA ALA A 34 -27.66 -10.45 -9.53
C ALA A 34 -27.04 -11.81 -9.17
N ASP A 35 -25.72 -11.92 -9.25
CA ASP A 35 -24.97 -13.10 -8.78
C ASP A 35 -24.92 -13.15 -7.26
N LEU A 36 -24.79 -11.96 -6.64
CA LEU A 36 -24.66 -11.78 -5.20
C LEU A 36 -25.49 -10.58 -4.74
N ILE A 37 -26.20 -10.72 -3.63
CA ILE A 37 -26.83 -9.62 -2.91
C ILE A 37 -26.33 -9.66 -1.46
N VAL A 38 -25.94 -8.48 -0.94
CA VAL A 38 -25.67 -8.28 0.49
C VAL A 38 -26.81 -7.48 1.08
N THR A 39 -27.35 -7.92 2.21
CA THR A 39 -28.48 -7.32 2.93
C THR A 39 -28.15 -7.09 4.39
N ASN A 40 -29.01 -6.37 5.12
CA ASN A 40 -28.88 -6.15 6.54
C ASN A 40 -27.49 -5.64 6.94
N ALA A 41 -26.97 -4.65 6.22
CA ALA A 41 -25.65 -4.08 6.39
C ALA A 41 -25.71 -2.60 6.80
N LYS A 42 -24.71 -2.13 7.51
CA LYS A 42 -24.40 -0.69 7.59
C LYS A 42 -23.40 -0.36 6.50
N VAL A 43 -23.89 -0.08 5.28
CA VAL A 43 -23.04 0.18 4.12
C VAL A 43 -22.58 1.63 4.12
N ILE A 44 -21.28 1.86 4.15
CA ILE A 44 -20.65 3.16 3.91
C ILE A 44 -20.07 3.13 2.51
N THR A 45 -20.67 3.87 1.61
CA THR A 45 -20.41 3.71 0.17
C THR A 45 -19.20 4.45 -0.35
N VAL A 46 -18.75 5.49 0.39
CA VAL A 46 -17.75 6.48 -0.08
C VAL A 46 -18.20 7.22 -1.35
N ASP A 47 -19.47 7.08 -1.72
CA ASP A 47 -20.09 7.83 -2.80
C ASP A 47 -20.88 9.04 -2.23
N ALA A 48 -20.54 10.25 -2.69
CA ALA A 48 -21.19 11.48 -2.22
C ALA A 48 -22.67 11.56 -2.61
N GLN A 49 -23.10 10.86 -3.65
CA GLN A 49 -24.50 10.84 -4.08
C GLN A 49 -25.38 9.96 -3.19
N ARG A 50 -24.82 8.90 -2.62
CA ARG A 50 -25.49 7.97 -1.71
C ARG A 50 -24.53 7.51 -0.61
N PRO A 51 -24.25 8.34 0.39
CA PRO A 51 -23.20 8.04 1.39
C PRO A 51 -23.42 6.76 2.19
N GLN A 52 -24.68 6.33 2.35
CA GLN A 52 -25.07 5.16 3.13
C GLN A 52 -26.14 4.35 2.41
N ALA A 53 -26.13 3.04 2.68
CA ALA A 53 -27.13 2.08 2.21
C ALA A 53 -27.28 0.95 3.24
N THR A 54 -28.25 0.04 3.05
CA THR A 54 -28.38 -1.19 3.86
C THR A 54 -28.13 -2.46 3.05
N ALA A 55 -28.09 -2.33 1.73
CA ALA A 55 -27.92 -3.46 0.84
C ALA A 55 -27.33 -3.02 -0.52
N PHE A 56 -26.81 -4.00 -1.25
CA PHE A 56 -26.40 -3.83 -2.65
C PHE A 56 -26.45 -5.16 -3.41
N ALA A 57 -26.48 -5.04 -4.75
CA ALA A 57 -26.47 -6.18 -5.67
C ALA A 57 -25.22 -6.13 -6.56
N VAL A 58 -24.66 -7.30 -6.82
CA VAL A 58 -23.47 -7.51 -7.65
C VAL A 58 -23.81 -8.42 -8.80
N GLN A 59 -23.33 -8.08 -9.97
CA GLN A 59 -23.42 -8.90 -11.17
C GLN A 59 -22.10 -8.78 -11.95
N ASP A 60 -21.57 -9.90 -12.42
CA ASP A 60 -20.35 -9.92 -13.24
C ASP A 60 -19.17 -9.17 -12.58
N GLY A 61 -19.03 -9.32 -11.25
CA GLY A 61 -17.95 -8.70 -10.48
C GLY A 61 -18.07 -7.18 -10.30
N THR A 62 -19.22 -6.56 -10.62
CA THR A 62 -19.47 -5.13 -10.45
C THR A 62 -20.75 -4.89 -9.65
N PHE A 63 -20.81 -3.77 -8.91
CA PHE A 63 -22.05 -3.35 -8.29
C PHE A 63 -23.04 -2.90 -9.37
N VAL A 64 -24.27 -3.43 -9.33
CA VAL A 64 -25.36 -3.06 -10.26
C VAL A 64 -26.45 -2.26 -9.59
N ALA A 65 -26.61 -2.41 -8.27
CA ALA A 65 -27.53 -1.61 -7.47
C ALA A 65 -27.00 -1.41 -6.05
N VAL A 66 -27.30 -0.26 -5.46
CA VAL A 66 -26.98 0.09 -4.07
C VAL A 66 -28.20 0.79 -3.47
N GLY A 67 -28.69 0.35 -2.31
CA GLY A 67 -29.90 0.90 -1.72
C GLY A 67 -30.31 0.23 -0.42
N THR A 68 -31.61 -0.01 -0.27
CA THR A 68 -32.21 -0.71 0.85
C THR A 68 -32.41 -2.18 0.55
N ASP A 69 -32.62 -3.00 1.59
CA ASP A 69 -32.94 -4.42 1.45
C ASP A 69 -34.18 -4.66 0.55
N ALA A 70 -35.19 -3.80 0.67
CA ALA A 70 -36.41 -3.87 -0.14
C ALA A 70 -36.14 -3.62 -1.64
N GLU A 71 -35.27 -2.66 -1.95
CA GLU A 71 -34.89 -2.37 -3.34
C GLU A 71 -34.14 -3.53 -3.99
N MET A 72 -33.37 -4.30 -3.21
CA MET A 72 -32.60 -5.44 -3.73
C MET A 72 -33.47 -6.63 -4.13
N ALA A 73 -34.73 -6.70 -3.68
CA ALA A 73 -35.65 -7.77 -4.07
C ALA A 73 -35.85 -7.85 -5.60
N ALA A 74 -35.82 -6.72 -6.30
CA ALA A 74 -35.94 -6.65 -7.76
C ALA A 74 -34.74 -7.29 -8.51
N HIS A 75 -33.60 -7.44 -7.87
CA HIS A 75 -32.38 -8.01 -8.45
C HIS A 75 -32.21 -9.50 -8.13
N ARG A 76 -33.12 -10.09 -7.33
CA ARG A 76 -33.01 -11.48 -6.86
C ARG A 76 -33.55 -12.46 -7.89
N GLY A 77 -32.73 -13.42 -8.30
CA GLY A 77 -33.12 -14.58 -9.12
C GLY A 77 -32.92 -15.91 -8.39
N ALA A 78 -33.24 -17.00 -9.06
CA ALA A 78 -33.14 -18.34 -8.48
C ALA A 78 -31.71 -18.78 -8.11
N GLN A 79 -30.70 -18.22 -8.78
CA GLN A 79 -29.29 -18.53 -8.54
C GLN A 79 -28.56 -17.43 -7.75
N THR A 80 -29.25 -16.36 -7.38
CA THR A 80 -28.64 -15.27 -6.61
C THR A 80 -28.23 -15.74 -5.22
N ARG A 81 -26.97 -15.63 -4.90
CA ARG A 81 -26.46 -15.81 -3.54
C ARG A 81 -26.83 -14.61 -2.69
N VAL A 82 -27.36 -14.83 -1.51
CA VAL A 82 -27.67 -13.75 -0.56
C VAL A 82 -26.79 -13.90 0.67
N ILE A 83 -26.12 -12.83 1.07
CA ILE A 83 -25.34 -12.71 2.29
C ILE A 83 -26.05 -11.74 3.21
N ASP A 84 -26.46 -12.21 4.38
CA ASP A 84 -26.92 -11.37 5.48
C ASP A 84 -25.68 -10.85 6.23
N ALA A 85 -25.43 -9.55 6.20
CA ALA A 85 -24.30 -8.94 6.87
C ALA A 85 -24.49 -8.81 8.40
N GLY A 86 -25.65 -9.19 8.94
CA GLY A 86 -25.89 -9.20 10.41
C GLY A 86 -25.79 -7.82 11.07
N GLY A 87 -26.01 -6.74 10.35
CA GLY A 87 -25.86 -5.37 10.83
C GLY A 87 -24.42 -4.86 10.88
N HIS A 88 -23.45 -5.65 10.45
CA HIS A 88 -22.04 -5.22 10.41
C HIS A 88 -21.80 -4.06 9.44
N THR A 89 -20.78 -3.27 9.74
CA THR A 89 -20.31 -2.20 8.84
C THR A 89 -19.64 -2.80 7.60
N VAL A 90 -20.08 -2.35 6.43
CA VAL A 90 -19.51 -2.71 5.13
C VAL A 90 -18.92 -1.46 4.48
N ILE A 91 -17.68 -1.57 4.05
CA ILE A 91 -16.93 -0.50 3.37
C ILE A 91 -16.45 -0.97 2.00
N PRO A 92 -16.13 -0.05 1.05
CA PRO A 92 -15.34 -0.43 -0.13
C PRO A 92 -14.06 -1.12 0.32
N GLY A 93 -13.59 -2.08 -0.43
CA GLY A 93 -12.31 -2.72 -0.15
C GLY A 93 -11.19 -1.70 -0.02
N LEU A 94 -10.33 -1.88 0.99
CA LEU A 94 -9.20 -0.99 1.21
C LEU A 94 -8.19 -1.13 0.07
N ASN A 95 -7.67 0.00 -0.36
CA ASN A 95 -6.68 0.13 -1.41
C ASN A 95 -5.47 0.91 -0.87
N ASP A 96 -4.31 0.30 -0.91
CA ASP A 96 -3.05 0.90 -0.47
C ASP A 96 -2.36 1.60 -1.64
N SER A 97 -2.17 2.92 -1.56
CA SER A 97 -1.55 3.70 -2.65
C SER A 97 -0.05 3.50 -2.79
N HIS A 98 0.60 2.92 -1.77
CA HIS A 98 2.05 2.72 -1.74
C HIS A 98 2.44 1.68 -0.70
N THR A 99 2.80 0.50 -1.18
CA THR A 99 3.35 -0.58 -0.35
C THR A 99 4.36 -1.37 -1.18
N HIS A 100 4.98 -2.40 -0.60
CA HIS A 100 5.95 -3.26 -1.27
C HIS A 100 5.48 -4.71 -1.25
N VAL A 101 4.41 -4.98 -2.00
CA VAL A 101 3.70 -6.26 -1.98
C VAL A 101 4.54 -7.41 -2.53
N VAL A 102 5.31 -7.16 -3.60
CA VAL A 102 6.22 -8.14 -4.19
C VAL A 102 7.27 -8.58 -3.18
N ARG A 103 7.90 -7.61 -2.51
CA ARG A 103 8.87 -7.89 -1.44
C ARG A 103 8.21 -8.57 -0.25
N GLY A 104 7.02 -8.10 0.15
CA GLY A 104 6.23 -8.71 1.23
C GLY A 104 5.98 -10.19 0.96
N GLY A 105 5.41 -10.52 -0.19
CA GLY A 105 5.11 -11.91 -0.58
C GLY A 105 6.33 -12.82 -0.58
N ARG A 106 7.46 -12.34 -1.13
CA ARG A 106 8.71 -13.14 -1.17
C ARG A 106 9.23 -13.59 0.19
N PHE A 107 9.00 -12.80 1.24
CA PHE A 107 9.64 -13.00 2.54
C PHE A 107 8.67 -13.28 3.68
N TYR A 108 7.36 -13.21 3.46
CA TYR A 108 6.34 -13.31 4.50
C TYR A 108 6.52 -14.54 5.38
N ASN A 109 6.72 -15.70 4.77
CA ASN A 109 6.90 -16.96 5.49
C ASN A 109 8.25 -17.09 6.24
N LEU A 110 9.21 -16.17 6.01
CA LEU A 110 10.50 -16.16 6.72
C LEU A 110 10.54 -15.16 7.87
N GLU A 111 9.58 -14.25 7.95
CA GLU A 111 9.67 -13.10 8.84
C GLU A 111 8.80 -13.29 10.09
N LEU A 112 9.44 -13.25 11.25
CA LEU A 112 8.75 -13.10 12.53
C LEU A 112 8.30 -11.65 12.67
N ARG A 113 6.98 -11.43 12.79
CA ARG A 113 6.41 -10.07 12.79
C ARG A 113 6.17 -9.58 14.21
N TRP A 114 6.72 -8.41 14.52
CA TRP A 114 6.42 -7.67 15.76
C TRP A 114 5.37 -6.57 15.56
N ASP A 115 4.77 -6.55 14.38
CA ASP A 115 3.61 -5.71 14.09
C ASP A 115 2.50 -5.99 15.10
N GLY A 116 2.06 -4.97 15.83
CA GLY A 116 1.01 -5.09 16.86
C GLY A 116 1.43 -5.70 18.19
N VAL A 117 2.69 -6.13 18.37
CA VAL A 117 3.19 -6.64 19.65
C VAL A 117 3.36 -5.50 20.65
N GLU A 118 2.72 -5.57 21.82
CA GLU A 118 2.64 -4.46 22.78
C GLU A 118 3.75 -4.48 23.86
N SER A 119 4.56 -5.53 23.95
CA SER A 119 5.64 -5.60 24.91
C SER A 119 6.90 -6.23 24.33
N LEU A 120 8.06 -5.71 24.71
CA LEU A 120 9.35 -6.27 24.36
C LEU A 120 9.52 -7.69 24.94
N GLN A 121 8.98 -7.92 26.15
CA GLN A 121 8.98 -9.25 26.76
C GLN A 121 8.30 -10.28 25.87
N ARG A 122 7.11 -9.96 25.29
CA ARG A 122 6.41 -10.84 24.35
C ARG A 122 7.22 -11.02 23.06
N GLY A 123 7.76 -9.94 22.51
CA GLY A 123 8.62 -10.00 21.31
C GLY A 123 9.83 -10.93 21.49
N LEU A 124 10.51 -10.86 22.64
CA LEU A 124 11.64 -11.75 22.97
C LEU A 124 11.17 -13.21 23.20
N ALA A 125 10.00 -13.41 23.78
CA ALA A 125 9.39 -14.75 23.90
C ALA A 125 9.12 -15.35 22.51
N MET A 126 8.57 -14.57 21.57
CA MET A 126 8.35 -15.02 20.19
C MET A 126 9.67 -15.42 19.49
N ILE A 127 10.76 -14.68 19.72
CA ILE A 127 12.10 -15.07 19.20
C ILE A 127 12.49 -16.43 19.78
N ARG A 128 12.35 -16.65 21.10
CA ARG A 128 12.72 -17.92 21.75
C ARG A 128 11.88 -19.08 21.20
N GLU A 129 10.58 -18.92 21.18
CA GLU A 129 9.65 -19.92 20.64
C GLU A 129 9.96 -20.26 19.17
N GLN A 130 10.36 -19.24 18.38
CA GLN A 130 10.72 -19.45 16.97
C GLN A 130 12.10 -20.12 16.84
N ALA A 131 13.07 -19.75 17.66
CA ALA A 131 14.41 -20.36 17.64
C ALA A 131 14.36 -21.87 17.90
N GLU A 132 13.50 -22.33 18.81
CA GLU A 132 13.31 -23.75 19.14
C GLU A 132 12.84 -24.62 17.96
N ARG A 133 12.14 -24.01 16.98
CA ARG A 133 11.63 -24.71 15.79
C ARG A 133 12.39 -24.43 14.51
N THR A 134 13.31 -23.45 14.56
CA THR A 134 14.11 -23.05 13.40
C THR A 134 15.24 -24.08 13.18
N PRO A 135 15.32 -24.78 12.03
CA PRO A 135 16.36 -25.76 11.77
C PRO A 135 17.76 -25.15 11.76
N GLU A 136 18.77 -26.00 11.98
CA GLU A 136 20.17 -25.62 11.85
C GLU A 136 20.44 -24.99 10.47
N GLY A 137 21.23 -23.94 10.44
CA GLY A 137 21.55 -23.17 9.24
C GLY A 137 20.47 -22.16 8.83
N GLN A 138 19.30 -22.18 9.44
CA GLN A 138 18.24 -21.19 9.25
C GLN A 138 18.30 -20.07 10.30
N TRP A 139 17.54 -19.00 10.08
CA TRP A 139 17.60 -17.77 10.87
C TRP A 139 16.23 -17.35 11.40
N VAL A 140 16.23 -16.78 12.61
CA VAL A 140 15.09 -15.96 13.07
C VAL A 140 15.30 -14.53 12.57
N ARG A 141 14.30 -13.99 11.87
CA ARG A 141 14.36 -12.64 11.28
C ARG A 141 13.15 -11.84 11.75
N VAL A 142 13.40 -10.84 12.57
CA VAL A 142 12.38 -9.86 12.94
C VAL A 142 12.51 -8.69 11.97
N ILE A 143 11.57 -8.63 11.04
CA ILE A 143 11.53 -7.62 9.99
C ILE A 143 10.16 -6.97 10.04
N GLY A 144 10.10 -5.67 9.78
CA GLY A 144 8.83 -5.02 9.55
C GLY A 144 8.48 -3.90 10.49
N GLY A 145 7.24 -3.46 10.34
CA GLY A 145 6.70 -2.26 10.88
C GLY A 145 6.44 -2.30 12.38
N TRP A 146 7.47 -2.07 13.15
CA TRP A 146 7.39 -1.94 14.58
C TRP A 146 8.23 -0.76 15.07
N SER A 147 7.90 -0.24 16.24
CA SER A 147 8.63 0.81 16.91
C SER A 147 8.87 0.41 18.36
N PRO A 148 10.05 0.71 18.95
CA PRO A 148 10.26 0.46 20.37
C PRO A 148 9.28 1.22 21.27
N TYR A 149 8.68 2.29 20.76
CA TYR A 149 7.70 3.09 21.49
C TYR A 149 6.31 2.42 21.58
N GLN A 150 6.01 1.42 20.74
CA GLN A 150 4.80 0.60 20.89
C GLN A 150 4.86 -0.34 22.10
N PHE A 151 6.08 -0.69 22.55
CA PHE A 151 6.28 -1.57 23.68
C PHE A 151 6.03 -0.85 25.02
N LYS A 152 5.48 -1.58 25.99
CA LYS A 152 5.35 -1.09 27.38
C LYS A 152 6.69 -0.61 27.94
N GLU A 153 7.80 -1.29 27.58
CA GLU A 153 9.17 -0.97 28.00
C GLU A 153 9.76 0.24 27.24
N ARG A 154 9.18 0.67 26.12
CA ARG A 154 9.58 1.82 25.31
C ARG A 154 11.07 1.86 24.97
N ARG A 155 11.65 0.74 24.64
CA ARG A 155 13.07 0.59 24.29
C ARG A 155 13.33 -0.52 23.30
N MET A 156 14.50 -0.47 22.70
CA MET A 156 15.02 -1.52 21.84
C MET A 156 15.44 -2.76 22.65
N PRO A 157 15.37 -3.97 22.07
CA PRO A 157 16.05 -5.14 22.65
C PRO A 157 17.55 -4.93 22.68
N THR A 158 18.23 -5.35 23.74
CA THR A 158 19.70 -5.39 23.79
C THR A 158 20.21 -6.64 23.05
N VAL A 159 21.48 -6.62 22.61
CA VAL A 159 22.13 -7.81 22.02
C VAL A 159 22.19 -8.95 23.03
N LYS A 160 22.38 -8.63 24.33
CA LYS A 160 22.35 -9.61 25.40
C LYS A 160 21.03 -10.33 25.49
N GLU A 161 19.88 -9.61 25.44
CA GLU A 161 18.54 -10.19 25.46
C GLU A 161 18.29 -11.06 24.21
N LEU A 162 18.82 -10.69 23.04
CA LEU A 162 18.75 -11.52 21.84
C LEU A 162 19.55 -12.82 22.00
N ASN A 163 20.75 -12.77 22.62
CA ASN A 163 21.54 -13.96 22.95
C ASN A 163 20.84 -14.87 23.94
N GLU A 164 20.12 -14.31 24.92
CA GLU A 164 19.34 -15.08 25.91
C GLU A 164 18.07 -15.69 25.29
N ALA A 165 17.47 -15.01 24.31
CA ALA A 165 16.28 -15.50 23.62
C ALA A 165 16.61 -16.60 22.58
N ALA A 166 17.76 -16.51 21.88
CA ALA A 166 18.18 -17.45 20.85
C ALA A 166 19.72 -17.62 20.90
N SER A 167 20.21 -18.50 21.83
CA SER A 167 21.66 -18.68 22.06
C SER A 167 22.40 -19.22 20.85
N ASP A 168 21.81 -20.20 20.15
CA ASP A 168 22.45 -21.00 19.09
C ASP A 168 21.84 -20.77 17.71
N THR A 169 20.71 -20.09 17.63
CA THR A 169 20.02 -19.79 16.36
C THR A 169 20.36 -18.38 15.90
N PRO A 170 20.97 -18.20 14.72
CA PRO A 170 21.25 -16.88 14.16
C PRO A 170 19.98 -16.01 14.11
N THR A 171 20.07 -14.83 14.72
CA THR A 171 18.92 -13.92 14.84
C THR A 171 19.28 -12.52 14.35
N PHE A 172 18.43 -11.97 13.49
CA PHE A 172 18.53 -10.61 12.97
C PHE A 172 17.26 -9.82 13.26
N VAL A 173 17.41 -8.67 13.93
CA VAL A 173 16.30 -7.76 14.24
C VAL A 173 16.53 -6.45 13.51
N LEU A 174 15.70 -6.18 12.50
CA LEU A 174 15.71 -4.91 11.76
C LEU A 174 14.87 -3.87 12.50
N PHE A 175 15.43 -2.69 12.69
CA PHE A 175 14.69 -1.54 13.16
C PHE A 175 14.67 -0.45 12.08
N LEU A 176 13.51 -0.27 11.45
CA LEU A 176 13.29 0.66 10.33
C LEU A 176 14.44 0.55 9.31
N TYR A 177 14.98 1.66 8.86
CA TYR A 177 16.19 1.71 8.04
C TYR A 177 17.38 2.36 8.78
N SER A 178 17.43 2.26 10.11
CA SER A 178 18.51 2.84 10.91
C SER A 178 19.52 1.81 11.41
N GLN A 179 19.07 0.65 11.82
CA GLN A 179 19.97 -0.37 12.36
C GLN A 179 19.43 -1.80 12.23
N GLY A 180 20.37 -2.76 12.20
CA GLY A 180 20.12 -4.19 12.33
C GLY A 180 20.89 -4.76 13.52
N ARG A 181 20.22 -5.53 14.40
CA ARG A 181 20.86 -6.19 15.55
C ARG A 181 21.07 -7.66 15.28
N LEU A 182 22.26 -8.13 15.51
CA LEU A 182 22.74 -9.49 15.30
C LEU A 182 23.11 -10.09 16.65
N ASN A 183 22.54 -11.26 17.01
CA ASN A 183 22.99 -12.00 18.16
C ASN A 183 24.36 -12.67 17.90
N ARG A 184 24.92 -13.35 18.90
CA ARG A 184 26.24 -14.03 18.81
C ARG A 184 26.25 -15.06 17.68
N ALA A 185 25.22 -15.92 17.61
CA ALA A 185 25.12 -16.95 16.57
C ALA A 185 25.10 -16.36 15.16
N ALA A 186 24.45 -15.20 14.96
CA ALA A 186 24.43 -14.51 13.67
C ALA A 186 25.79 -13.92 13.30
N VAL A 187 26.53 -13.36 14.28
CA VAL A 187 27.89 -12.87 14.08
C VAL A 187 28.83 -14.02 13.70
N GLU A 188 28.74 -15.16 14.37
CA GLU A 188 29.49 -16.38 14.07
C GLU A 188 29.16 -16.94 12.70
N ALA A 189 27.86 -17.08 12.37
CA ALA A 189 27.40 -17.58 11.07
C ALA A 189 27.86 -16.71 9.88
N LEU A 190 28.06 -15.41 10.10
CA LEU A 190 28.57 -14.48 9.09
C LEU A 190 30.09 -14.33 9.10
N GLY A 191 30.79 -14.96 10.04
CA GLY A 191 32.22 -14.82 10.20
C GLY A 191 32.68 -13.40 10.56
N LEU A 192 31.82 -12.61 11.25
CA LEU A 192 32.13 -11.23 11.61
C LEU A 192 33.09 -11.20 12.84
N THR A 193 34.03 -10.26 12.82
CA THR A 193 34.97 -10.02 13.89
C THR A 193 35.04 -8.52 14.18
N LYS A 194 35.64 -8.13 15.32
CA LYS A 194 35.86 -6.71 15.65
C LYS A 194 36.69 -5.95 14.60
N GLY A 195 37.42 -6.67 13.75
CA GLY A 195 38.16 -6.09 12.62
C GLY A 195 37.39 -6.02 11.31
N THR A 196 36.17 -6.57 11.26
CA THR A 196 35.35 -6.56 10.05
C THR A 196 34.87 -5.13 9.77
N LYS A 197 35.20 -4.62 8.57
CA LYS A 197 34.72 -3.32 8.10
C LYS A 197 33.27 -3.45 7.66
N ALA A 198 32.43 -2.52 8.08
CA ALA A 198 31.10 -2.40 7.56
C ALA A 198 31.13 -1.98 6.07
N PRO A 199 30.09 -2.27 5.29
CA PRO A 199 29.91 -1.68 3.97
C PRO A 199 29.95 -0.14 4.03
N GLU A 200 30.29 0.50 2.93
CA GLU A 200 30.32 1.96 2.84
C GLU A 200 28.96 2.57 3.22
N GLY A 201 28.99 3.56 4.08
CA GLY A 201 27.78 4.17 4.64
C GLY A 201 27.17 3.40 5.81
N GLY A 202 27.96 2.54 6.46
CA GLY A 202 27.56 1.85 7.68
C GLY A 202 28.68 1.67 8.68
N ARG A 203 28.31 1.25 9.91
CA ARG A 203 29.23 0.99 11.01
C ARG A 203 28.79 -0.21 11.84
N PHE A 204 29.70 -1.13 12.12
CA PHE A 204 29.49 -2.17 13.13
C PHE A 204 29.86 -1.69 14.54
N GLU A 205 28.97 -1.99 15.48
CA GLU A 205 29.23 -1.90 16.91
C GLU A 205 29.16 -3.30 17.52
N PHE A 206 30.31 -3.85 17.97
CA PHE A 206 30.35 -5.17 18.56
C PHE A 206 30.14 -5.06 20.08
N VAL A 207 29.08 -5.71 20.57
CA VAL A 207 28.66 -5.68 21.98
C VAL A 207 28.09 -7.04 22.39
N ASP A 208 28.37 -7.49 23.60
CA ASP A 208 27.88 -8.75 24.20
C ASP A 208 28.06 -10.00 23.31
N GLY A 209 29.11 -10.03 22.50
CA GLY A 209 29.40 -11.12 21.57
C GLY A 209 28.62 -11.06 20.24
N GLY A 210 27.62 -10.22 20.11
CA GLY A 210 26.92 -9.94 18.87
C GLY A 210 27.34 -8.59 18.28
N ALA A 211 26.50 -8.03 17.40
CA ALA A 211 26.79 -6.76 16.74
C ALA A 211 25.52 -5.94 16.43
N ILE A 212 25.68 -4.63 16.35
CA ILE A 212 24.69 -3.71 15.78
C ILE A 212 25.30 -3.15 14.50
N LEU A 213 24.61 -3.30 13.38
CA LEU A 213 24.94 -2.65 12.13
C LEU A 213 24.12 -1.36 12.02
N HIS A 214 24.78 -0.22 12.10
CA HIS A 214 24.18 1.10 11.93
C HIS A 214 24.25 1.52 10.46
N ALA A 215 23.14 2.02 9.92
CA ALA A 215 23.09 2.71 8.65
C ALA A 215 23.45 4.19 8.87
N GLU A 216 24.60 4.62 8.36
CA GLU A 216 25.16 5.96 8.58
C GLU A 216 25.77 6.52 7.28
N PRO A 217 25.00 7.08 6.34
CA PRO A 217 23.54 7.17 6.25
C PRO A 217 22.89 6.13 5.33
N ASN A 218 23.61 5.11 4.86
CA ASN A 218 23.16 4.24 3.77
C ASN A 218 22.32 3.04 4.25
N PRO A 219 20.98 3.07 4.13
CA PRO A 219 20.11 1.95 4.53
C PRO A 219 20.25 0.72 3.64
N LEU A 220 20.83 0.82 2.44
CA LEU A 220 21.02 -0.32 1.54
C LEU A 220 21.89 -1.41 2.16
N ILE A 221 22.78 -1.07 3.10
CA ILE A 221 23.59 -2.04 3.85
C ILE A 221 22.74 -3.02 4.67
N LEU A 222 21.56 -2.56 5.13
CA LEU A 222 20.61 -3.40 5.86
C LEU A 222 19.92 -4.39 4.90
N TYR A 223 19.62 -3.98 3.67
CA TYR A 223 19.13 -4.90 2.64
C TYR A 223 20.16 -5.97 2.27
N GLN A 224 21.43 -5.57 2.15
CA GLN A 224 22.52 -6.52 1.91
C GLN A 224 22.66 -7.52 3.07
N MET A 225 22.42 -7.08 4.31
CA MET A 225 22.45 -7.96 5.49
C MET A 225 21.25 -8.94 5.46
N ILE A 226 20.05 -8.49 5.17
CA ILE A 226 18.84 -9.33 5.07
C ILE A 226 18.98 -10.38 3.95
N ALA A 227 19.74 -10.09 2.91
CA ALA A 227 19.98 -11.01 1.80
C ALA A 227 20.98 -12.15 2.12
N LYS A 228 21.77 -12.03 3.20
CA LYS A 228 22.79 -13.02 3.58
C LYS A 228 22.21 -14.36 4.06
N PRO A 229 21.19 -14.41 4.93
CA PRO A 229 20.56 -15.64 5.37
C PRO A 229 19.91 -16.42 4.21
N PRO A 230 19.71 -17.75 4.36
CA PRO A 230 19.06 -18.58 3.33
C PRO A 230 17.72 -18.00 2.88
N GLN A 231 17.42 -18.08 1.60
CA GLN A 231 16.19 -17.60 1.00
C GLN A 231 15.23 -18.75 0.77
N LEU A 232 13.94 -18.48 0.55
CA LEU A 232 12.94 -19.46 0.14
C LEU A 232 13.23 -20.01 -1.26
N SER A 233 12.88 -21.28 -1.49
CA SER A 233 12.82 -21.85 -2.83
C SER A 233 11.79 -21.09 -3.69
N PRO A 234 11.83 -21.17 -5.03
CA PRO A 234 10.80 -20.55 -5.86
C PRO A 234 9.37 -21.00 -5.50
N GLU A 235 9.18 -22.27 -5.20
CA GLU A 235 7.89 -22.85 -4.80
C GLU A 235 7.43 -22.28 -3.45
N ASP A 236 8.34 -22.19 -2.48
CA ASP A 236 8.05 -21.60 -1.18
C ASP A 236 7.78 -20.09 -1.27
N GLN A 237 8.38 -19.38 -2.24
CA GLN A 237 8.06 -17.97 -2.50
C GLN A 237 6.64 -17.79 -3.04
N VAL A 238 6.14 -18.70 -3.90
CA VAL A 238 4.73 -18.70 -4.34
C VAL A 238 3.82 -18.95 -3.15
N ASN A 239 4.11 -19.97 -2.33
CA ASN A 239 3.36 -20.26 -1.10
C ASN A 239 3.33 -19.05 -0.15
N SER A 240 4.48 -18.42 0.08
CA SER A 240 4.63 -17.22 0.90
C SER A 240 3.79 -16.06 0.35
N THR A 241 3.77 -15.88 -0.97
CA THR A 241 2.98 -14.83 -1.64
C THR A 241 1.47 -15.05 -1.45
N LEU A 242 0.99 -16.29 -1.61
CA LEU A 242 -0.41 -16.64 -1.38
C LEU A 242 -0.85 -16.36 0.05
N HIS A 243 -0.01 -16.73 1.03
CA HIS A 243 -0.30 -16.48 2.45
C HIS A 243 -0.27 -14.98 2.77
N PHE A 244 0.64 -14.22 2.17
CA PHE A 244 0.67 -12.77 2.35
C PHE A 244 -0.58 -12.09 1.76
N TYR A 245 -1.02 -12.48 0.57
CA TYR A 245 -2.24 -11.95 -0.03
C TYR A 245 -3.48 -12.27 0.82
N ARG A 246 -3.57 -13.48 1.37
CA ARG A 246 -4.64 -13.86 2.30
C ARG A 246 -4.59 -13.03 3.59
N GLU A 247 -3.42 -12.71 4.10
CA GLU A 247 -3.25 -11.80 5.24
C GLU A 247 -3.73 -10.39 4.92
N LEU A 248 -3.42 -9.85 3.73
CA LEU A 248 -3.94 -8.57 3.30
C LEU A 248 -5.48 -8.58 3.22
N ASN A 249 -6.06 -9.67 2.71
CA ASN A 249 -7.52 -9.83 2.69
C ASN A 249 -8.12 -9.89 4.11
N ARG A 250 -7.45 -10.54 5.08
CA ARG A 250 -7.87 -10.54 6.49
C ARG A 250 -7.97 -9.12 7.06
N LEU A 251 -7.16 -8.22 6.57
CA LEU A 251 -7.16 -6.80 6.96
C LEU A 251 -8.15 -5.94 6.16
N GLY A 252 -8.92 -6.54 5.24
CA GLY A 252 -9.91 -5.85 4.41
C GLY A 252 -9.35 -5.20 3.14
N MET A 253 -8.08 -5.50 2.81
CA MET A 253 -7.47 -4.99 1.59
C MET A 253 -7.91 -5.81 0.36
N THR A 254 -8.30 -5.13 -0.69
CA THR A 254 -8.70 -5.71 -1.97
C THR A 254 -7.78 -5.26 -3.11
N SER A 255 -7.02 -4.20 -2.90
CA SER A 255 -6.10 -3.65 -3.89
C SER A 255 -4.90 -2.99 -3.23
N ALA A 256 -3.78 -2.98 -3.94
CA ALA A 256 -2.57 -2.31 -3.51
C ALA A 256 -1.74 -1.84 -4.71
N VAL A 257 -1.00 -0.76 -4.53
CA VAL A 257 0.01 -0.30 -5.47
C VAL A 257 1.39 -0.64 -4.92
N ASP A 258 2.09 -1.57 -5.57
CA ASP A 258 3.51 -1.83 -5.30
C ASP A 258 4.35 -0.70 -5.91
N ALA A 259 4.93 0.11 -5.06
CA ALA A 259 5.69 1.28 -5.49
C ALA A 259 7.08 0.94 -6.07
N GLY A 260 7.42 -0.35 -6.18
CA GLY A 260 8.75 -0.81 -6.52
C GLY A 260 9.66 -0.74 -5.30
N GLY A 261 10.83 -0.15 -5.44
CA GLY A 261 11.74 0.08 -4.32
C GLY A 261 12.77 -1.03 -4.09
N GLY A 262 13.73 -0.75 -3.22
CA GLY A 262 14.97 -1.50 -3.12
C GLY A 262 14.87 -2.94 -2.62
N GLY A 263 15.89 -3.70 -2.98
CA GLY A 263 16.14 -5.03 -2.44
C GLY A 263 15.57 -6.19 -3.25
N HIS A 264 15.07 -5.93 -4.46
CA HIS A 264 14.68 -6.97 -5.43
C HIS A 264 14.95 -6.55 -6.87
N ALA A 265 15.05 -7.52 -7.76
CA ALA A 265 15.37 -7.30 -9.17
C ALA A 265 14.20 -7.71 -10.07
N PHE A 266 13.86 -6.85 -11.03
CA PHE A 266 12.88 -7.17 -12.06
C PHE A 266 13.58 -7.81 -13.28
N PRO A 267 13.01 -8.87 -13.90
CA PRO A 267 11.74 -9.56 -13.54
C PRO A 267 11.92 -10.70 -12.52
N LYS A 268 13.16 -11.07 -12.18
CA LYS A 268 13.49 -12.29 -11.43
C LYS A 268 12.70 -12.41 -10.12
N ASP A 269 12.69 -11.36 -9.33
CA ASP A 269 12.13 -11.38 -7.99
C ASP A 269 10.61 -11.15 -7.95
N TYR A 270 10.01 -10.88 -9.13
CA TYR A 270 8.56 -10.79 -9.33
C TYR A 270 7.90 -12.16 -9.64
N SER A 271 8.71 -13.21 -9.83
CA SER A 271 8.25 -14.53 -10.28
C SER A 271 7.18 -15.16 -9.39
N GLY A 272 7.21 -14.94 -8.06
CA GLY A 272 6.18 -15.45 -7.15
C GLY A 272 4.81 -14.82 -7.43
N SER A 273 4.73 -13.49 -7.49
CA SER A 273 3.48 -12.77 -7.80
C SER A 273 3.00 -13.07 -9.23
N GLN A 274 3.93 -13.17 -10.20
CA GLN A 274 3.60 -13.54 -11.58
C GLN A 274 3.06 -14.97 -11.69
N ALA A 275 3.57 -15.91 -10.89
CA ALA A 275 3.05 -17.27 -10.84
C ALA A 275 1.62 -17.29 -10.29
N VAL A 276 1.36 -16.62 -9.17
CA VAL A 276 0.01 -16.51 -8.59
C VAL A 276 -0.97 -15.89 -9.60
N ALA A 277 -0.56 -14.85 -10.33
CA ALA A 277 -1.39 -14.23 -11.35
C ALA A 277 -1.65 -15.16 -12.55
N ARG A 278 -0.61 -15.82 -13.06
CA ARG A 278 -0.72 -16.76 -14.17
C ARG A 278 -1.65 -17.93 -13.84
N ASP A 279 -1.58 -18.42 -12.61
CA ASP A 279 -2.35 -19.58 -12.16
C ASP A 279 -3.79 -19.21 -11.73
N GLY A 280 -4.17 -17.91 -11.84
CA GLY A 280 -5.53 -17.41 -11.54
C GLY A 280 -5.85 -17.34 -10.05
N GLU A 281 -4.83 -17.31 -9.17
CA GLU A 281 -4.96 -17.37 -7.72
C GLU A 281 -4.86 -16.00 -7.04
N MET A 282 -4.93 -14.93 -7.81
CA MET A 282 -4.93 -13.56 -7.24
C MET A 282 -6.14 -13.35 -6.33
N SER A 283 -5.90 -12.79 -5.16
CA SER A 283 -6.94 -12.41 -4.20
C SER A 283 -6.87 -10.92 -3.80
N VAL A 284 -5.86 -10.21 -4.33
CA VAL A 284 -5.66 -8.76 -4.20
C VAL A 284 -5.28 -8.22 -5.57
N ARG A 285 -5.85 -7.10 -6.00
CA ARG A 285 -5.40 -6.41 -7.22
C ARG A 285 -4.12 -5.67 -6.94
N ILE A 286 -3.11 -5.82 -7.77
CA ILE A 286 -1.80 -5.21 -7.59
C ILE A 286 -1.39 -4.49 -8.87
N GLY A 287 -1.33 -3.15 -8.78
CA GLY A 287 -0.61 -2.35 -9.75
C GLY A 287 0.83 -2.17 -9.29
N TYR A 288 1.83 -2.48 -10.12
CA TYR A 288 3.23 -2.34 -9.71
C TYR A 288 4.02 -1.38 -10.59
N TYR A 289 5.00 -0.70 -9.97
CA TYR A 289 5.90 0.21 -10.65
C TYR A 289 7.30 -0.38 -10.74
N LEU A 290 8.02 -0.09 -11.83
CA LEU A 290 9.41 -0.47 -12.00
C LEU A 290 10.33 0.64 -11.52
N PHE A 291 11.31 0.30 -10.71
CA PHE A 291 12.31 1.22 -10.19
C PHE A 291 13.69 0.95 -10.80
N ALA A 292 14.55 1.97 -10.82
CA ALA A 292 15.91 1.85 -11.32
C ALA A 292 16.68 0.70 -10.65
N GLN A 293 17.27 -0.20 -11.46
CA GLN A 293 17.96 -1.40 -10.96
C GLN A 293 19.46 -1.17 -10.78
N THR A 294 20.06 -0.36 -11.64
CA THR A 294 21.50 -0.19 -11.71
C THR A 294 21.86 1.28 -11.58
N ALA A 295 22.52 1.65 -10.47
CA ALA A 295 23.00 3.00 -10.26
C ALA A 295 23.91 3.46 -11.41
N GLY A 296 23.67 4.66 -11.95
CA GLY A 296 24.37 5.24 -13.11
C GLY A 296 23.95 4.66 -14.47
N LYS A 297 22.93 3.77 -14.51
CA LYS A 297 22.35 3.22 -15.75
C LYS A 297 20.82 3.28 -15.76
N GLU A 298 20.23 4.10 -14.92
CA GLU A 298 18.80 4.19 -14.71
C GLU A 298 18.05 4.43 -16.01
N ALA A 299 18.49 5.38 -16.80
CA ALA A 299 17.87 5.68 -18.08
C ALA A 299 17.99 4.53 -19.11
N GLN A 300 19.01 3.66 -19.00
CA GLN A 300 19.11 2.47 -19.85
C GLN A 300 18.07 1.43 -19.47
N ASP A 301 17.86 1.22 -18.17
CA ASP A 301 16.82 0.30 -17.67
C ASP A 301 15.43 0.76 -18.18
N PHE A 302 15.09 2.04 -18.00
CA PHE A 302 13.81 2.57 -18.46
C PHE A 302 13.64 2.60 -19.98
N ARG A 303 14.69 2.89 -20.77
CA ARG A 303 14.63 2.78 -22.25
C ARG A 303 14.31 1.36 -22.68
N ARG A 304 14.94 0.35 -22.05
CA ARG A 304 14.65 -1.05 -22.32
C ARG A 304 13.20 -1.38 -21.98
N TRP A 305 12.75 -1.09 -20.74
CA TRP A 305 11.41 -1.44 -20.30
C TRP A 305 10.31 -0.73 -21.10
N THR A 306 10.48 0.53 -21.43
CA THR A 306 9.50 1.25 -22.26
C THR A 306 9.43 0.74 -23.71
N SER A 307 10.42 -0.03 -24.17
CA SER A 307 10.39 -0.71 -25.46
C SER A 307 9.85 -2.16 -25.41
N GLU A 308 9.92 -2.80 -24.23
CA GLU A 308 9.54 -4.20 -24.03
C GLU A 308 8.14 -4.37 -23.43
N TYR A 309 7.70 -3.42 -22.62
CA TYR A 309 6.47 -3.51 -21.84
C TYR A 309 5.50 -2.36 -22.13
N GLU A 310 4.22 -2.67 -22.03
CA GLU A 310 3.14 -1.71 -22.07
C GLU A 310 2.61 -1.48 -20.65
N VAL A 311 2.07 -0.30 -20.36
CA VAL A 311 1.56 0.11 -19.03
C VAL A 311 0.09 0.43 -19.09
N GLY A 312 -0.62 0.24 -17.96
CA GLY A 312 -1.98 0.70 -17.77
C GLY A 312 -2.99 0.10 -18.75
N LYS A 313 -2.91 -1.17 -19.07
CA LYS A 313 -3.83 -1.83 -20.00
C LYS A 313 -5.18 -2.22 -19.42
N ASN A 314 -5.46 -1.84 -18.19
CA ASN A 314 -6.78 -1.92 -17.59
C ASN A 314 -7.40 -3.34 -17.60
N VAL A 315 -6.67 -4.31 -17.11
CA VAL A 315 -7.05 -5.72 -17.03
C VAL A 315 -7.77 -6.05 -15.74
N ALA A 316 -7.84 -5.08 -14.85
CA ALA A 316 -8.18 -5.26 -13.45
C ALA A 316 -9.63 -5.69 -13.19
N LYS A 317 -10.53 -5.66 -14.17
CA LYS A 317 -11.90 -6.15 -14.00
C LYS A 317 -11.92 -7.62 -13.57
N HIS A 318 -11.07 -8.44 -14.16
CA HIS A 318 -10.95 -9.86 -13.82
C HIS A 318 -9.77 -10.07 -12.87
N LEU A 319 -10.09 -10.51 -11.66
CA LEU A 319 -9.10 -10.66 -10.59
C LEU A 319 -7.93 -11.58 -10.95
N GLU A 320 -8.16 -12.60 -11.77
CA GLU A 320 -7.13 -13.51 -12.28
C GLU A 320 -5.99 -12.81 -13.03
N HIS A 321 -6.24 -11.60 -13.55
CA HIS A 321 -5.26 -10.76 -14.23
C HIS A 321 -4.84 -9.54 -13.40
N GLY A 322 -5.14 -9.53 -12.10
CA GLY A 322 -4.95 -8.41 -11.20
C GLY A 322 -3.50 -8.15 -10.78
N PHE A 323 -2.51 -8.37 -11.67
CA PHE A 323 -1.10 -8.02 -11.45
C PHE A 323 -0.56 -7.28 -12.67
N GLU A 324 -0.58 -5.93 -12.61
CA GLU A 324 -0.32 -5.05 -13.75
C GLU A 324 0.84 -4.10 -13.55
N LEU A 325 1.59 -3.85 -14.64
CA LEU A 325 2.61 -2.80 -14.69
C LEU A 325 1.96 -1.43 -14.93
N GLU A 326 2.16 -0.52 -13.97
CA GLU A 326 1.59 0.83 -14.02
C GLU A 326 2.54 1.89 -14.57
N GLY A 327 3.85 1.77 -14.31
CA GLY A 327 4.78 2.81 -14.72
C GLY A 327 6.18 2.69 -14.12
N GLY A 328 6.89 3.82 -14.03
CA GLY A 328 8.19 3.95 -13.40
C GLY A 328 8.12 4.59 -12.01
N GLY A 329 8.83 4.04 -11.01
CA GLY A 329 8.87 4.55 -9.62
C GLY A 329 9.12 3.44 -8.59
N GLU A 330 9.24 3.72 -7.30
CA GLU A 330 9.37 5.06 -6.68
C GLU A 330 10.76 5.69 -6.86
N PHE A 331 11.79 4.88 -7.09
CA PHE A 331 13.15 5.34 -7.35
C PHE A 331 13.43 5.39 -8.85
N LEU A 332 13.29 6.58 -9.44
CA LEU A 332 13.62 6.81 -10.86
C LEU A 332 15.12 7.00 -11.04
N ALA A 333 15.79 7.68 -10.09
CA ALA A 333 17.22 7.88 -10.09
C ALA A 333 17.78 7.74 -8.67
N HIS A 334 18.88 7.01 -8.51
CA HIS A 334 19.48 6.75 -7.21
C HIS A 334 20.05 8.02 -6.57
N ALA A 335 20.60 8.92 -7.38
CA ALA A 335 21.22 10.14 -6.88
C ALA A 335 20.23 11.13 -6.23
N VAL A 336 18.94 11.09 -6.58
CA VAL A 336 17.92 11.99 -6.02
C VAL A 336 17.18 11.39 -4.83
N GLY A 337 17.32 10.09 -4.56
CA GLY A 337 16.68 9.43 -3.42
C GLY A 337 17.12 10.02 -2.08
N ASP A 338 16.19 10.25 -1.17
CA ASP A 338 16.47 10.63 0.22
C ASP A 338 16.15 9.46 1.15
N TRP A 339 17.19 8.79 1.60
CA TRP A 339 17.14 7.55 2.36
C TRP A 339 17.17 7.76 3.88
N GLU A 340 17.29 8.99 4.31
CA GLU A 340 17.64 9.38 5.67
C GLU A 340 16.54 9.01 6.70
N ASN A 341 15.30 8.91 6.27
CA ASN A 341 14.16 8.34 7.00
C ASN A 341 14.03 8.83 8.46
N PHE A 342 14.27 10.12 8.69
CA PHE A 342 14.26 10.84 9.99
C PHE A 342 15.35 10.45 10.99
N MET A 343 16.18 9.45 10.68
CA MET A 343 17.22 8.94 11.57
C MET A 343 18.59 9.57 11.32
N ALA A 344 18.75 10.31 10.24
CA ALA A 344 19.96 11.05 9.87
C ALA A 344 19.65 12.52 9.59
N ASP A 345 20.67 13.31 9.29
CA ASP A 345 20.49 14.70 8.87
C ASP A 345 19.76 14.78 7.53
N ARG A 346 19.13 15.93 7.28
CA ARG A 346 18.44 16.18 6.01
C ARG A 346 19.36 15.96 4.81
N PRO A 347 18.85 15.47 3.67
CA PRO A 347 19.67 15.16 2.51
C PRO A 347 20.37 16.41 1.97
N ASN A 348 21.66 16.30 1.74
CA ASN A 348 22.43 17.35 1.07
C ASN A 348 22.74 16.96 -0.37
N LEU A 349 21.78 17.24 -1.26
CA LEU A 349 21.92 16.93 -2.68
C LEU A 349 23.08 17.70 -3.35
N GLY A 350 23.46 18.85 -2.80
CA GLY A 350 24.65 19.59 -3.24
C GLY A 350 25.95 18.84 -2.95
N MET A 351 26.07 18.20 -1.79
CA MET A 351 27.22 17.32 -1.49
C MET A 351 27.27 16.09 -2.40
N ARG A 352 26.12 15.51 -2.75
CA ARG A 352 26.06 14.40 -3.72
C ARG A 352 26.63 14.83 -5.07
N LYS A 353 26.29 16.03 -5.54
CA LYS A 353 26.85 16.60 -6.77
C LYS A 353 28.36 16.81 -6.66
N ALA A 354 28.86 17.29 -5.54
CA ALA A 354 30.30 17.43 -5.28
C ALA A 354 31.03 16.08 -5.25
N ALA A 355 30.34 15.00 -4.89
CA ALA A 355 30.86 13.64 -4.93
C ALA A 355 30.76 12.96 -6.32
N GLY A 356 30.40 13.71 -7.34
CA GLY A 356 30.32 13.22 -8.74
C GLY A 356 28.98 12.61 -9.15
N LEU A 357 27.96 12.68 -8.30
CA LEU A 357 26.59 12.33 -8.66
C LEU A 357 25.89 13.55 -9.28
N ASP A 358 24.97 13.33 -10.22
CA ASP A 358 24.14 14.40 -10.80
C ASP A 358 22.65 14.14 -10.56
N PRO A 359 22.11 14.43 -9.34
CA PRO A 359 20.73 14.14 -9.01
C PRO A 359 19.71 14.71 -10.01
N ALA A 360 19.94 15.92 -10.47
CA ALA A 360 19.04 16.59 -11.43
C ALA A 360 19.16 16.00 -12.83
N GLY A 361 20.39 15.76 -13.32
CA GLY A 361 20.61 15.23 -14.66
C GLY A 361 20.15 13.79 -14.83
N GLU A 362 20.44 12.93 -13.87
CA GLU A 362 19.98 11.53 -13.88
C GLU A 362 18.44 11.45 -13.87
N LEU A 363 17.79 12.20 -12.98
CA LEU A 363 16.32 12.26 -12.95
C LEU A 363 15.72 12.85 -14.23
N HIS A 364 16.35 13.90 -14.79
CA HIS A 364 15.91 14.52 -16.03
C HIS A 364 15.93 13.53 -17.21
N GLU A 365 17.00 12.74 -17.32
CA GLU A 365 17.13 11.74 -18.38
C GLU A 365 16.04 10.66 -18.28
N VAL A 366 15.83 10.10 -17.08
CA VAL A 366 14.79 9.08 -16.83
C VAL A 366 13.39 9.64 -17.04
N ALA A 367 13.07 10.80 -16.46
CA ALA A 367 11.76 11.42 -16.63
C ALA A 367 11.47 11.74 -18.10
N THR A 368 12.48 12.16 -18.86
CA THR A 368 12.34 12.38 -20.30
C THR A 368 11.99 11.10 -21.06
N VAL A 369 12.62 9.97 -20.72
CA VAL A 369 12.30 8.65 -21.31
C VAL A 369 10.85 8.29 -21.03
N LEU A 370 10.42 8.37 -19.78
CA LEU A 370 9.06 8.01 -19.38
C LEU A 370 8.00 8.90 -20.02
N VAL A 371 8.21 10.22 -20.03
CA VAL A 371 7.29 11.20 -20.66
C VAL A 371 7.17 10.97 -22.17
N LYS A 372 8.27 10.70 -22.88
CA LYS A 372 8.25 10.39 -24.32
C LYS A 372 7.42 9.15 -24.64
N ASN A 373 7.47 8.14 -23.77
CA ASN A 373 6.76 6.87 -23.94
C ASN A 373 5.36 6.87 -23.28
N ASN A 374 4.91 8.01 -22.75
CA ASN A 374 3.60 8.16 -22.10
C ASN A 374 3.41 7.22 -20.90
N TRP A 375 4.47 6.96 -20.14
CA TRP A 375 4.43 6.17 -18.93
C TRP A 375 4.07 7.03 -17.72
N PRO A 376 3.17 6.58 -16.84
CA PRO A 376 3.03 7.12 -15.49
C PRO A 376 4.35 7.04 -14.72
N LEU A 377 4.54 7.97 -13.80
CA LEU A 377 5.75 7.97 -12.99
C LEU A 377 5.47 8.46 -11.56
N ARG A 378 6.28 7.96 -10.63
CA ARG A 378 6.25 8.42 -9.24
C ARG A 378 7.68 8.48 -8.71
N GLN A 379 7.92 9.39 -7.76
CA GLN A 379 9.25 9.63 -7.21
C GLN A 379 9.20 9.76 -5.70
N HIS A 380 10.04 8.98 -5.02
CA HIS A 380 10.30 9.05 -3.59
C HIS A 380 10.88 10.41 -3.19
N ALA A 381 10.26 11.06 -2.22
CA ALA A 381 10.81 12.26 -1.58
C ALA A 381 10.18 12.49 -0.20
N THR A 382 10.96 12.24 0.83
CA THR A 382 10.62 12.51 2.24
C THR A 382 10.70 14.00 2.56
N TYR A 383 11.75 14.65 2.05
CA TYR A 383 12.14 16.02 2.44
C TYR A 383 11.82 17.06 1.37
N GLY A 384 11.45 18.26 1.84
CA GLY A 384 11.17 19.39 0.95
C GLY A 384 12.35 19.78 0.05
N GLU A 385 13.57 19.56 0.51
CA GLU A 385 14.81 19.76 -0.26
C GLU A 385 14.84 18.86 -1.49
N SER A 386 14.49 17.59 -1.34
CA SER A 386 14.40 16.62 -2.45
C SER A 386 13.23 16.96 -3.37
N VAL A 387 12.05 17.24 -2.80
CA VAL A 387 10.87 17.64 -3.59
C VAL A 387 11.18 18.86 -4.46
N LYS A 388 11.93 19.85 -3.94
CA LYS A 388 12.32 21.02 -4.72
C LYS A 388 13.11 20.65 -5.97
N VAL A 389 14.12 19.80 -5.84
CA VAL A 389 14.95 19.36 -6.99
C VAL A 389 14.10 18.57 -7.99
N ILE A 390 13.25 17.67 -7.50
CA ILE A 390 12.35 16.90 -8.36
C ILE A 390 11.41 17.81 -9.14
N MET A 391 10.80 18.78 -8.48
CA MET A 391 9.91 19.75 -9.14
C MET A 391 10.64 20.60 -10.17
N ASP A 392 11.88 21.05 -9.89
CA ASP A 392 12.69 21.81 -10.85
C ASP A 392 12.92 20.99 -12.13
N VAL A 393 13.26 19.70 -11.98
CA VAL A 393 13.47 18.76 -13.10
C VAL A 393 12.15 18.48 -13.84
N PHE A 394 11.08 18.16 -13.14
CA PHE A 394 9.81 17.83 -13.80
C PHE A 394 9.21 18.99 -14.58
N GLU A 395 9.31 20.21 -14.06
CA GLU A 395 8.92 21.40 -14.80
C GLU A 395 9.81 21.64 -16.03
N GLN A 396 11.10 21.36 -15.93
CA GLN A 396 12.02 21.44 -17.07
C GLN A 396 11.63 20.44 -18.17
N VAL A 397 11.43 19.16 -17.82
CA VAL A 397 11.00 18.11 -18.76
C VAL A 397 9.66 18.49 -19.41
N LYS A 398 8.70 19.01 -18.63
CA LYS A 398 7.41 19.50 -19.17
C LYS A 398 7.59 20.59 -20.21
N ARG A 399 8.48 21.58 -19.95
CA ARG A 399 8.78 22.65 -20.93
C ARG A 399 9.42 22.11 -22.20
N GLU A 400 10.38 21.21 -22.07
CA GLU A 400 11.13 20.64 -23.19
C GLU A 400 10.28 19.70 -24.07
N GLN A 401 9.41 18.90 -23.44
CA GLN A 401 8.57 17.93 -24.16
C GLN A 401 7.20 18.49 -24.58
N GLY A 402 6.81 19.69 -24.13
CA GLY A 402 5.49 20.29 -24.36
C GLY A 402 4.36 19.60 -23.62
N ARG A 403 4.64 18.55 -22.88
CA ARG A 403 3.71 17.74 -22.05
C ARG A 403 4.43 17.11 -20.88
N PHE A 404 3.68 16.53 -19.95
CA PHE A 404 4.25 15.69 -18.89
C PHE A 404 3.59 14.31 -18.85
N ALA A 405 4.00 13.45 -17.92
CA ALA A 405 3.45 12.12 -17.76
C ALA A 405 1.92 12.14 -17.55
N PRO A 406 1.17 11.15 -18.05
CA PRO A 406 -0.29 11.12 -17.97
C PRO A 406 -0.78 11.06 -16.51
N ARG A 407 -0.04 10.39 -15.65
CA ARG A 407 -0.23 10.30 -14.20
C ARG A 407 1.14 10.38 -13.53
N TRP A 408 1.27 11.21 -12.48
CA TRP A 408 2.51 11.29 -11.75
C TRP A 408 2.30 11.69 -10.30
N ALA A 409 3.21 11.28 -9.42
CA ALA A 409 3.10 11.53 -8.00
C ALA A 409 4.45 11.73 -7.32
N ILE A 410 4.42 12.38 -6.17
CA ILE A 410 5.46 12.33 -5.14
C ILE A 410 5.01 11.35 -4.06
N ASP A 411 5.92 10.47 -3.65
CA ASP A 411 5.70 9.57 -2.53
C ASP A 411 6.25 10.17 -1.25
N HIS A 412 5.54 9.97 -0.14
CA HIS A 412 5.86 10.40 1.22
C HIS A 412 5.58 11.88 1.49
N ALA A 413 6.41 12.79 1.00
CA ALA A 413 6.25 14.25 1.09
C ALA A 413 6.09 14.79 2.53
N GLU A 414 6.71 14.16 3.54
CA GLU A 414 6.49 14.52 4.95
C GLU A 414 6.84 15.97 5.26
N THR A 415 7.90 16.50 4.66
CA THR A 415 8.29 17.91 4.92
C THR A 415 8.12 18.82 3.71
N ILE A 416 7.18 18.49 2.81
CA ILE A 416 6.89 19.33 1.64
C ILE A 416 6.37 20.71 2.04
N GLY A 417 6.89 21.77 1.40
CA GLY A 417 6.49 23.14 1.66
C GLY A 417 5.36 23.62 0.75
N ASP A 418 4.75 24.75 1.15
CA ASP A 418 3.63 25.39 0.44
C ASP A 418 3.95 25.73 -1.02
N LYS A 419 5.18 26.14 -1.27
CA LYS A 419 5.63 26.51 -2.61
C LYS A 419 5.60 25.29 -3.53
N GLU A 420 6.15 24.18 -3.07
CA GLU A 420 6.22 22.93 -3.82
C GLU A 420 4.82 22.30 -3.99
N LEU A 421 3.93 22.38 -2.99
CA LEU A 421 2.52 21.97 -3.12
C LEU A 421 1.78 22.75 -4.22
N LYS A 422 2.00 24.06 -4.32
CA LYS A 422 1.41 24.90 -5.39
C LYS A 422 1.93 24.48 -6.76
N ARG A 423 3.23 24.21 -6.90
CA ARG A 423 3.86 23.74 -8.14
C ARG A 423 3.33 22.37 -8.56
N LEU A 424 3.28 21.43 -7.61
CA LEU A 424 2.74 20.09 -7.81
C LEU A 424 1.29 20.14 -8.32
N LYS A 425 0.43 20.92 -7.64
CA LYS A 425 -0.96 21.14 -8.08
C LYS A 425 -1.03 21.73 -9.50
N ALA A 426 -0.23 22.74 -9.81
CA ALA A 426 -0.20 23.40 -11.13
C ALA A 426 0.23 22.44 -12.25
N MET A 427 0.98 21.40 -11.93
CA MET A 427 1.36 20.34 -12.85
C MET A 427 0.40 19.14 -12.88
N GLY A 428 -0.63 19.11 -12.04
CA GLY A 428 -1.59 18.00 -11.95
C GLY A 428 -1.03 16.75 -11.29
N GLY A 429 -0.04 16.88 -10.42
CA GLY A 429 0.55 15.77 -9.67
C GLY A 429 -0.27 15.38 -8.44
N GLY A 430 -0.07 14.15 -7.95
CA GLY A 430 -0.63 13.63 -6.71
C GLY A 430 0.44 13.41 -5.63
N VAL A 431 -0.03 13.10 -4.42
CA VAL A 431 0.84 12.72 -3.30
C VAL A 431 0.32 11.42 -2.69
N ALA A 432 1.17 10.39 -2.66
CA ALA A 432 0.91 9.18 -1.89
C ALA A 432 1.58 9.32 -0.53
N ILE A 433 0.79 9.50 0.52
CA ILE A 433 1.26 9.59 1.90
C ILE A 433 1.32 8.22 2.56
N GLN A 434 2.26 8.01 3.48
CA GLN A 434 2.40 6.75 4.21
C GLN A 434 2.52 7.00 5.71
N ASN A 435 2.19 5.97 6.50
CA ASN A 435 2.13 6.06 7.95
C ASN A 435 3.51 5.91 8.64
N ARG A 436 4.60 6.23 7.95
CA ARG A 436 5.96 6.15 8.54
C ARG A 436 6.08 6.98 9.81
N MET A 437 5.42 8.14 9.86
CA MET A 437 5.36 8.98 11.05
C MET A 437 4.66 8.32 12.24
N ALA A 438 3.75 7.38 12.03
CA ALA A 438 3.16 6.60 13.11
C ALA A 438 4.19 5.74 13.86
N PHE A 439 5.27 5.32 13.18
CA PHE A 439 6.33 4.46 13.72
C PHE A 439 7.62 5.21 14.05
N ALA A 440 7.92 6.29 13.33
CA ALA A 440 9.15 7.08 13.49
C ALA A 440 8.91 8.50 14.05
N GLY A 441 7.69 8.83 14.42
CA GLY A 441 7.32 10.19 14.84
C GLY A 441 8.05 10.69 16.07
N GLU A 442 8.34 9.81 17.04
CA GLU A 442 9.13 10.16 18.22
C GLU A 442 10.54 10.64 17.83
N TYR A 443 11.19 9.94 16.90
CA TYR A 443 12.52 10.32 16.37
C TYR A 443 12.44 11.61 15.54
N PHE A 444 11.35 11.78 14.78
CA PHE A 444 11.15 13.03 14.05
C PHE A 444 11.02 14.22 15.00
N VAL A 445 10.22 14.08 16.07
CA VAL A 445 10.04 15.14 17.08
C VAL A 445 11.35 15.43 17.83
N GLU A 446 12.12 14.41 18.17
CA GLU A 446 13.43 14.57 18.79
C GLU A 446 14.38 15.41 17.92
N ARG A 447 14.36 15.21 16.61
CA ARG A 447 15.25 15.85 15.65
C ARG A 447 14.76 17.21 15.15
N TYR A 448 13.47 17.33 14.83
CA TYR A 448 12.91 18.51 14.15
C TYR A 448 11.91 19.31 14.99
N GLY A 449 11.54 18.81 16.16
CA GLY A 449 10.60 19.45 17.07
C GLY A 449 9.13 19.17 16.77
N LYS A 450 8.27 19.47 17.75
CA LYS A 450 6.83 19.20 17.68
C LYS A 450 6.11 20.05 16.63
N GLU A 451 6.54 21.29 16.43
CA GLU A 451 5.94 22.20 15.46
C GLU A 451 6.07 21.64 14.02
N ALA A 452 7.26 21.16 13.66
CA ALA A 452 7.47 20.51 12.37
C ALA A 452 6.65 19.23 12.21
N ALA A 453 6.48 18.45 13.28
CA ALA A 453 5.72 17.21 13.27
C ALA A 453 4.21 17.42 13.12
N ALA A 454 3.68 18.58 13.54
CA ALA A 454 2.25 18.87 13.49
C ALA A 454 1.67 18.83 12.06
N HIS A 455 2.51 19.05 11.06
CA HIS A 455 2.14 19.07 9.64
C HIS A 455 3.05 18.19 8.77
N ALA A 456 3.50 17.07 9.28
CA ALA A 456 4.39 16.16 8.56
C ALA A 456 3.76 14.77 8.34
N PRO A 457 3.16 14.54 7.14
CA PRO A 457 2.89 15.46 6.02
C PRO A 457 1.68 16.39 6.25
N PRO A 458 1.57 17.52 5.53
CA PRO A 458 0.46 18.48 5.68
C PRO A 458 -0.80 18.02 4.94
N VAL A 459 -1.40 16.92 5.37
CA VAL A 459 -2.46 16.19 4.67
C VAL A 459 -3.71 17.06 4.48
N ARG A 460 -4.17 17.72 5.54
CA ARG A 460 -5.34 18.62 5.48
C ARG A 460 -5.16 19.67 4.38
N LYS A 461 -4.01 20.31 4.35
CA LYS A 461 -3.69 21.33 3.36
C LYS A 461 -3.67 20.78 1.92
N MET A 462 -3.13 19.59 1.71
CA MET A 462 -3.16 18.93 0.39
C MET A 462 -4.60 18.75 -0.09
N LEU A 463 -5.49 18.26 0.78
CA LEU A 463 -6.90 18.05 0.48
C LEU A 463 -7.63 19.36 0.20
N GLU A 464 -7.42 20.40 1.01
CA GLU A 464 -8.00 21.75 0.82
C GLU A 464 -7.55 22.38 -0.50
N MET A 465 -6.32 22.12 -0.91
CA MET A 465 -5.82 22.53 -2.21
C MET A 465 -6.40 21.71 -3.36
N GLY A 466 -7.12 20.61 -3.11
CA GLY A 466 -7.64 19.71 -4.14
C GLY A 466 -6.53 18.94 -4.87
N ILE A 467 -5.43 18.66 -4.21
CA ILE A 467 -4.37 17.77 -4.71
C ILE A 467 -4.89 16.33 -4.56
N PRO A 468 -4.75 15.46 -5.57
CA PRO A 468 -5.02 14.03 -5.41
C PRO A 468 -4.11 13.45 -4.31
N VAL A 469 -4.72 12.87 -3.26
CA VAL A 469 -4.01 12.23 -2.15
C VAL A 469 -4.52 10.81 -1.97
N GLY A 470 -3.62 9.84 -1.92
CA GLY A 470 -3.89 8.48 -1.49
C GLY A 470 -3.07 8.16 -0.23
N ALA A 471 -3.63 7.33 0.63
CA ALA A 471 -2.89 6.81 1.77
C ALA A 471 -2.38 5.39 1.50
N GLY A 472 -1.20 5.10 1.98
CA GLY A 472 -0.56 3.80 1.89
C GLY A 472 0.19 3.45 3.17
N THR A 473 0.75 2.25 3.21
CA THR A 473 1.43 1.75 4.40
C THR A 473 2.95 1.83 4.33
N ASP A 474 3.53 1.85 3.13
CA ASP A 474 4.97 1.63 2.93
C ASP A 474 5.46 0.31 3.62
N GLY A 475 4.51 -0.64 3.80
CA GLY A 475 4.82 -1.96 4.35
C GLY A 475 5.81 -2.68 3.44
N THR A 476 6.70 -3.43 3.99
CA THR A 476 6.70 -4.25 5.19
C THR A 476 7.88 -3.97 6.12
N ARG A 477 8.64 -2.90 5.97
CA ARG A 477 9.91 -2.69 6.69
C ARG A 477 9.95 -1.41 7.52
N VAL A 478 9.56 -0.28 6.98
CA VAL A 478 9.54 1.01 7.68
C VAL A 478 8.27 1.22 8.48
N SER A 479 7.23 0.49 8.12
CA SER A 479 5.93 0.51 8.79
C SER A 479 5.22 -0.82 8.60
N SER A 480 4.12 -1.01 9.31
CA SER A 480 3.28 -2.19 9.14
C SER A 480 2.50 -2.14 7.83
N TYR A 481 2.31 -3.29 7.20
CA TYR A 481 1.41 -3.46 6.05
C TYR A 481 -0.07 -3.43 6.43
N ASN A 482 -0.40 -3.35 7.73
CA ASN A 482 -1.77 -3.24 8.20
C ASN A 482 -2.28 -1.80 8.00
N PRO A 483 -3.38 -1.56 7.24
CA PRO A 483 -3.91 -0.22 7.00
C PRO A 483 -4.55 0.43 8.23
N TRP A 484 -4.99 -0.36 9.21
CA TRP A 484 -5.71 0.15 10.39
C TRP A 484 -4.86 1.05 11.30
N PRO A 485 -3.59 0.75 11.59
CA PRO A 485 -2.66 1.71 12.19
C PRO A 485 -2.50 3.02 11.42
N SER A 486 -2.58 2.97 10.08
CA SER A 486 -2.52 4.17 9.25
C SER A 486 -3.80 5.00 9.39
N LEU A 487 -4.97 4.37 9.35
CA LEU A 487 -6.26 5.02 9.60
C LEU A 487 -6.32 5.61 11.01
N TYR A 488 -5.84 4.88 12.03
CA TYR A 488 -5.71 5.40 13.39
C TYR A 488 -4.86 6.67 13.43
N TRP A 489 -3.67 6.65 12.83
CA TRP A 489 -2.76 7.80 12.79
C TRP A 489 -3.39 9.00 12.09
N LEU A 490 -4.05 8.83 10.94
CA LEU A 490 -4.70 9.90 10.20
C LEU A 490 -5.83 10.58 10.99
N VAL A 491 -6.61 9.78 11.75
CA VAL A 491 -7.75 10.26 12.55
C VAL A 491 -7.32 10.90 13.86
N THR A 492 -6.38 10.27 14.57
CA THR A 492 -5.97 10.69 15.92
C THR A 492 -4.78 11.63 15.92
N GLY A 493 -3.96 11.58 14.88
CA GLY A 493 -2.67 12.25 14.82
C GLY A 493 -1.62 11.68 15.77
N LYS A 494 -1.79 10.45 16.29
CA LYS A 494 -0.89 9.83 17.28
C LYS A 494 0.04 8.80 16.64
N THR A 495 1.24 8.65 17.22
CA THR A 495 2.14 7.54 16.93
C THR A 495 1.61 6.22 17.50
N MET A 496 2.22 5.09 17.10
CA MET A 496 1.95 3.78 17.73
C MET A 496 2.37 3.76 19.20
N GLY A 497 3.29 4.63 19.62
CA GLY A 497 3.67 4.86 21.00
C GLY A 497 2.74 5.79 21.78
N GLY A 498 1.69 6.31 21.15
CA GLY A 498 0.68 7.19 21.77
C GLY A 498 1.08 8.68 21.83
N MET A 499 2.21 9.07 21.23
CA MET A 499 2.60 10.49 21.21
C MET A 499 1.76 11.26 20.19
N GLN A 500 1.21 12.43 20.62
CA GLN A 500 0.50 13.32 19.71
C GLN A 500 1.48 14.00 18.74
N LEU A 501 1.28 13.79 17.44
CA LEU A 501 2.03 14.43 16.36
C LEU A 501 1.23 15.57 15.72
N PHE A 502 0.10 15.22 15.09
CA PHE A 502 -0.71 16.20 14.36
C PHE A 502 -1.44 17.15 15.30
N GLY A 503 -1.46 18.43 14.94
CA GLY A 503 -2.42 19.39 15.46
C GLY A 503 -3.85 19.07 14.97
N ASP A 504 -4.86 19.66 15.61
CA ASP A 504 -6.27 19.44 15.23
C ASP A 504 -6.55 19.90 13.79
N ASP A 505 -5.79 20.84 13.29
CA ASP A 505 -5.84 21.40 11.93
C ASP A 505 -5.24 20.49 10.85
N ASN A 506 -4.60 19.38 11.23
CA ASN A 506 -4.06 18.38 10.26
C ASN A 506 -4.68 17.00 10.42
N LYS A 507 -5.53 16.75 11.42
CA LYS A 507 -6.27 15.49 11.59
C LYS A 507 -7.38 15.37 10.55
N LEU A 508 -7.73 14.14 10.20
CA LEU A 508 -8.83 13.83 9.29
C LEU A 508 -10.04 13.28 10.04
N SER A 509 -11.22 13.48 9.51
CA SER A 509 -12.39 12.69 9.91
C SER A 509 -12.22 11.24 9.48
N ARG A 510 -13.00 10.33 10.06
CA ARG A 510 -12.99 8.91 9.68
C ARG A 510 -13.37 8.70 8.21
N GLU A 511 -14.33 9.47 7.70
CA GLU A 511 -14.71 9.46 6.29
C GLU A 511 -13.57 9.91 5.38
N GLU A 512 -12.90 11.01 5.73
CA GLU A 512 -11.77 11.52 4.93
C GLU A 512 -10.62 10.52 4.92
N ALA A 513 -10.26 9.95 6.08
CA ALA A 513 -9.20 8.95 6.17
C ALA A 513 -9.56 7.67 5.35
N LEU A 514 -10.80 7.19 5.43
CA LEU A 514 -11.27 6.07 4.63
C LEU A 514 -11.22 6.36 3.12
N ARG A 515 -11.58 7.58 2.71
CA ARG A 515 -11.48 7.99 1.29
C ARG A 515 -10.06 7.91 0.77
N LEU A 516 -9.04 8.19 1.58
CA LEU A 516 -7.65 8.07 1.16
C LEU A 516 -7.23 6.62 0.94
N PHE A 517 -7.77 5.67 1.70
CA PHE A 517 -7.54 4.22 1.54
C PHE A 517 -8.51 3.53 0.58
N THR A 518 -9.32 4.27 -0.15
CA THR A 518 -10.28 3.74 -1.13
C THR A 518 -10.12 4.47 -2.46
N VAL A 519 -11.03 5.38 -2.80
CA VAL A 519 -11.00 6.13 -4.07
C VAL A 519 -9.76 7.01 -4.23
N GLY A 520 -9.23 7.57 -3.14
CA GLY A 520 -7.99 8.36 -3.18
C GLY A 520 -6.80 7.53 -3.65
N SER A 521 -6.67 6.31 -3.13
CA SER A 521 -5.62 5.38 -3.53
C SER A 521 -5.82 4.82 -4.94
N ALA A 522 -7.08 4.65 -5.41
CA ALA A 522 -7.37 4.18 -6.75
C ALA A 522 -6.83 5.13 -7.85
N TRP A 523 -6.65 6.41 -7.53
CA TRP A 523 -6.05 7.38 -8.44
C TRP A 523 -4.63 6.99 -8.89
N PHE A 524 -3.86 6.28 -8.04
CA PHE A 524 -2.46 5.90 -8.31
C PHE A 524 -2.33 4.68 -9.22
N SER A 525 -3.42 3.93 -9.41
CA SER A 525 -3.55 2.86 -10.42
C SER A 525 -4.49 3.27 -11.58
N GLN A 526 -4.83 4.57 -11.71
CA GLN A 526 -5.70 5.09 -12.78
C GLN A 526 -7.09 4.42 -12.82
N GLU A 527 -7.60 3.97 -11.67
CA GLU A 527 -8.85 3.21 -11.53
C GLU A 527 -9.90 3.93 -10.66
N GLU A 528 -9.76 5.23 -10.41
CA GLU A 528 -10.66 6.02 -9.57
C GLU A 528 -12.11 6.08 -10.08
N ASP A 529 -12.32 5.79 -11.37
CA ASP A 529 -13.65 5.74 -11.99
C ASP A 529 -14.33 4.38 -11.85
N VAL A 530 -13.59 3.32 -11.54
CA VAL A 530 -14.10 1.94 -11.48
C VAL A 530 -13.88 1.25 -10.14
N LYS A 531 -13.16 1.88 -9.20
CA LYS A 531 -12.75 1.27 -7.93
C LYS A 531 -12.80 2.27 -6.76
N GLY A 532 -13.04 1.75 -5.56
CA GLY A 532 -12.95 2.52 -4.31
C GLY A 532 -14.27 3.08 -3.79
N ARG A 533 -15.41 2.74 -4.42
CA ARG A 533 -16.77 3.08 -3.96
C ARG A 533 -17.67 1.87 -4.05
N ILE A 534 -18.69 1.81 -3.18
CA ILE A 534 -19.82 0.91 -3.37
C ILE A 534 -20.89 1.69 -4.15
N ALA A 535 -20.78 1.67 -5.46
CA ALA A 535 -21.66 2.40 -6.37
C ALA A 535 -21.87 1.60 -7.68
N PRO A 536 -23.01 1.73 -8.36
CA PRO A 536 -23.25 1.04 -9.63
C PRO A 536 -22.13 1.32 -10.65
N GLY A 537 -21.65 0.27 -11.31
CA GLY A 537 -20.54 0.32 -12.28
C GLY A 537 -19.13 0.19 -11.69
N GLN A 538 -18.98 0.25 -10.36
CA GLN A 538 -17.70 0.02 -9.68
C GLN A 538 -17.44 -1.48 -9.51
N TYR A 539 -16.19 -1.90 -9.43
CA TYR A 539 -15.82 -3.27 -9.07
C TYR A 539 -16.40 -3.63 -7.70
N ALA A 540 -16.95 -4.83 -7.59
CA ALA A 540 -17.54 -5.33 -6.35
C ALA A 540 -16.43 -5.81 -5.38
N ASP A 541 -15.65 -4.84 -4.93
CA ASP A 541 -14.59 -4.98 -3.95
C ASP A 541 -15.06 -4.35 -2.63
N PHE A 542 -15.25 -5.18 -1.59
CA PHE A 542 -15.76 -4.70 -0.29
C PHE A 542 -15.27 -5.55 0.88
N ALA A 543 -15.33 -4.98 2.07
CA ALA A 543 -15.03 -5.66 3.32
C ALA A 543 -16.15 -5.47 4.35
N VAL A 544 -16.54 -6.55 5.03
CA VAL A 544 -17.40 -6.54 6.21
C VAL A 544 -16.49 -6.51 7.44
N LEU A 545 -16.64 -5.50 8.29
CA LEU A 545 -15.71 -5.24 9.39
C LEU A 545 -16.11 -5.93 10.69
N SER A 546 -15.12 -6.28 11.51
CA SER A 546 -15.29 -6.85 12.85
C SER A 546 -15.91 -5.87 13.84
N GLU A 547 -15.67 -4.57 13.63
CA GLU A 547 -16.16 -3.49 14.46
C GLU A 547 -16.70 -2.35 13.60
N ASP A 548 -17.54 -1.50 14.16
CA ASP A 548 -18.01 -0.31 13.45
C ASP A 548 -16.93 0.78 13.46
N TYR A 549 -16.17 0.89 12.39
CA TYR A 549 -15.11 1.87 12.20
C TYR A 549 -15.52 3.30 12.56
N PHE A 550 -16.80 3.67 12.37
CA PHE A 550 -17.29 5.04 12.57
C PHE A 550 -17.66 5.36 14.02
N THR A 551 -17.88 4.34 14.85
CA THR A 551 -18.34 4.52 16.24
C THR A 551 -17.41 3.89 17.28
N VAL A 552 -16.57 2.93 16.90
CA VAL A 552 -15.61 2.31 17.82
C VAL A 552 -14.69 3.36 18.45
N PRO A 553 -14.26 3.23 19.72
CA PRO A 553 -13.28 4.11 20.33
C PRO A 553 -12.00 4.21 19.48
N GLU A 554 -11.36 5.38 19.45
CA GLU A 554 -10.18 5.63 18.59
C GLU A 554 -9.08 4.58 18.77
N GLU A 555 -8.75 4.20 20.00
CA GLU A 555 -7.70 3.21 20.28
C GLU A 555 -8.03 1.81 19.74
N GLN A 556 -9.30 1.50 19.49
CA GLN A 556 -9.73 0.23 18.89
C GLN A 556 -9.58 0.22 17.36
N LEU A 557 -9.40 1.36 16.71
CA LEU A 557 -9.21 1.44 15.26
C LEU A 557 -8.06 0.53 14.77
N LYS A 558 -6.99 0.42 15.56
CA LYS A 558 -5.82 -0.41 15.25
C LYS A 558 -6.10 -1.93 15.23
N HIS A 559 -7.21 -2.34 15.82
CA HIS A 559 -7.55 -3.74 16.04
C HIS A 559 -8.70 -4.23 15.15
N ILE A 560 -9.19 -3.38 14.25
CA ILE A 560 -10.21 -3.77 13.27
C ILE A 560 -9.64 -4.80 12.30
N GLU A 561 -10.46 -5.78 11.96
CA GLU A 561 -10.20 -6.78 10.93
C GLU A 561 -11.41 -6.90 10.00
N SER A 562 -11.24 -7.59 8.90
CA SER A 562 -12.36 -8.00 8.07
C SER A 562 -12.91 -9.35 8.57
N LEU A 563 -14.22 -9.47 8.60
CA LEU A 563 -14.93 -10.75 8.79
C LEU A 563 -15.22 -11.42 7.43
N LEU A 564 -15.36 -10.61 6.38
CA LEU A 564 -15.59 -11.09 5.03
C LEU A 564 -14.95 -10.08 4.06
N THR A 565 -14.07 -10.55 3.20
CA THR A 565 -13.48 -9.72 2.12
C THR A 565 -13.85 -10.32 0.78
N VAL A 566 -14.34 -9.46 -0.11
CA VAL A 566 -14.81 -9.82 -1.45
C VAL A 566 -14.08 -8.96 -2.48
N VAL A 567 -13.58 -9.60 -3.54
CA VAL A 567 -12.93 -8.93 -4.67
C VAL A 567 -13.59 -9.41 -5.97
N SER A 568 -14.01 -8.49 -6.82
CA SER A 568 -14.81 -8.82 -8.04
C SER A 568 -16.00 -9.74 -7.75
N GLY A 569 -16.71 -9.54 -6.62
CA GLY A 569 -17.83 -10.40 -6.23
C GLY A 569 -17.44 -11.80 -5.74
N LYS A 570 -16.14 -12.16 -5.74
CA LYS A 570 -15.63 -13.44 -5.21
C LYS A 570 -15.18 -13.27 -3.76
N VAL A 571 -15.62 -14.16 -2.87
CA VAL A 571 -15.13 -14.20 -1.49
C VAL A 571 -13.67 -14.66 -1.49
N VAL A 572 -12.76 -13.81 -0.99
CA VAL A 572 -11.33 -14.09 -0.89
C VAL A 572 -10.88 -14.35 0.55
N TYR A 573 -11.66 -13.93 1.53
CA TYR A 573 -11.45 -14.19 2.95
C TYR A 573 -12.78 -14.22 3.69
N ALA A 574 -12.92 -15.14 4.65
CA ALA A 574 -14.05 -15.15 5.58
C ALA A 574 -13.64 -15.76 6.93
N ALA A 575 -14.14 -15.14 8.02
CA ALA A 575 -14.04 -15.58 9.39
C ALA A 575 -15.43 -15.65 10.03
N SER A 576 -15.55 -16.17 11.26
CA SER A 576 -16.84 -16.18 11.97
C SER A 576 -17.43 -14.75 12.07
N PRO A 577 -18.73 -14.54 11.78
CA PRO A 577 -19.76 -15.55 11.52
C PRO A 577 -19.90 -16.02 10.06
N PHE A 578 -19.03 -15.57 9.15
CA PHE A 578 -19.10 -15.88 7.71
C PHE A 578 -18.23 -17.06 7.28
N GLN A 579 -17.76 -17.89 8.22
CA GLN A 579 -16.80 -18.98 7.97
C GLN A 579 -17.25 -19.97 6.89
N ASP A 580 -18.56 -20.22 6.78
CA ASP A 580 -19.13 -21.12 5.76
C ASP A 580 -18.99 -20.59 4.32
N LEU A 581 -18.64 -19.30 4.18
CA LEU A 581 -18.40 -18.63 2.90
C LEU A 581 -16.92 -18.65 2.51
N ALA A 582 -16.03 -19.14 3.39
CA ALA A 582 -14.59 -19.08 3.19
C ALA A 582 -14.19 -19.75 1.87
N PRO A 583 -13.22 -19.16 1.14
CA PRO A 583 -12.64 -19.80 -0.03
C PRO A 583 -11.91 -21.08 0.39
N PRO A 584 -11.56 -21.96 -0.55
CA PRO A 584 -10.75 -23.13 -0.26
C PRO A 584 -9.51 -22.77 0.56
N PRO A 585 -9.07 -23.64 1.50
CA PRO A 585 -7.88 -23.38 2.28
C PRO A 585 -6.66 -23.29 1.35
N LEU A 586 -5.74 -22.40 1.69
CA LEU A 586 -4.44 -22.36 1.00
C LEU A 586 -3.64 -23.63 1.32
N PRO A 587 -2.67 -23.97 0.46
CA PRO A 587 -1.68 -24.97 0.82
C PRO A 587 -1.07 -24.68 2.19
N PRO A 588 -0.66 -25.70 2.97
CA PRO A 588 0.01 -25.45 4.26
C PRO A 588 1.17 -24.47 4.10
N VAL A 589 1.40 -23.63 5.12
CA VAL A 589 2.52 -22.70 5.13
C VAL A 589 3.84 -23.46 4.96
N SER A 590 4.66 -23.05 4.01
CA SER A 590 5.97 -23.63 3.73
C SER A 590 7.08 -22.58 3.84
N PRO A 591 8.20 -22.93 4.49
CA PRO A 591 8.50 -24.20 5.17
C PRO A 591 7.70 -24.38 6.47
N ALA A 592 7.55 -25.63 6.95
CA ALA A 592 6.74 -25.96 8.13
C ALA A 592 7.21 -25.28 9.43
N TRP A 593 8.48 -24.85 9.51
CA TRP A 593 9.03 -24.09 10.62
C TRP A 593 8.76 -22.59 10.53
N SER A 594 8.10 -22.13 9.46
CA SER A 594 7.78 -20.70 9.24
C SER A 594 7.16 -20.05 10.48
N PRO A 595 7.59 -18.82 10.84
CA PRO A 595 6.94 -18.05 11.88
C PRO A 595 5.44 -17.85 11.64
N VAL A 596 5.04 -17.69 10.38
CA VAL A 596 3.64 -17.48 9.99
C VAL A 596 2.76 -18.68 10.36
N ALA A 597 3.27 -19.91 10.28
CA ALA A 597 2.53 -21.11 10.68
C ALA A 597 2.17 -21.12 12.18
N HIS A 598 2.88 -20.38 13.02
CA HIS A 598 2.71 -20.39 14.49
C HIS A 598 2.17 -19.08 15.06
N PHE A 599 2.60 -17.94 14.51
CA PHE A 599 2.23 -16.62 15.03
C PHE A 599 1.25 -15.89 14.09
N GLY A 600 1.10 -16.35 12.84
CA GLY A 600 0.41 -15.59 11.80
C GLY A 600 1.19 -14.34 11.37
N GLY A 601 0.46 -13.35 10.87
CA GLY A 601 1.00 -12.05 10.45
C GLY A 601 0.96 -11.00 11.56
N TYR A 602 0.17 -9.94 11.31
CA TYR A 602 -0.06 -8.86 12.28
C TYR A 602 -0.67 -9.39 13.58
N GLN A 603 -0.08 -9.01 14.70
CA GLN A 603 -0.51 -9.46 16.03
C GLN A 603 -1.65 -8.58 16.53
N ASN A 604 -2.88 -9.04 16.34
CA ASN A 604 -4.07 -8.35 16.81
C ASN A 604 -4.38 -8.78 18.26
N GLN A 605 -3.70 -8.20 19.22
CA GLN A 605 -4.11 -8.37 20.61
C GLN A 605 -5.27 -7.41 20.87
N LYS A 606 -6.49 -7.94 20.97
CA LYS A 606 -7.60 -7.16 21.51
C LYS A 606 -7.18 -6.72 22.91
N ALA A 607 -7.23 -5.40 23.17
CA ALA A 607 -7.04 -4.91 24.52
C ALA A 607 -8.00 -5.71 25.42
N GLU A 608 -7.47 -6.40 26.43
CA GLU A 608 -8.31 -7.00 27.47
C GLU A 608 -9.18 -5.85 28.00
N SER A 609 -10.49 -6.00 27.87
CA SER A 609 -11.44 -5.03 28.39
C SER A 609 -11.16 -4.86 29.88
N PRO A 610 -11.05 -3.62 30.41
CA PRO A 610 -10.73 -3.37 31.80
C PRO A 610 -11.80 -3.93 32.75
#